data_ffe6bd2092ec08fde20a8ccbd51da388
#
_entry.id   ffe6bd2092ec08fde20a8ccbd51da388
#
_cell.length_a   1.000
_cell.length_b   1.000
_cell.length_c   1.000
_cell.angle_alpha   90.00
_cell.angle_beta   90.00
_cell.angle_gamma   90.00
#
_symmetry.space_group_name_H-M   'P 1'
#
loop_
_entity.id
_entity.type
_entity.pdbx_description
1 polymer ?
#
loop_
_entity_poly.entity_id
_entity_poly.type
_entity_poly.pdbx_seq_one_letter_code
_entity_poly.pdbx_strand_id
1 'polypeptide(L)'
;MKRLIAILLMGICMISSAFSAIEVYTERGCDCNEQLCICYMQLGDEGTPVKAVISALKDKGYLSDIIDATYTDEVEDAVRNVQRKFGLQETGMLDDDTLTYLLWGMSSEELDVARPDLTLEVVYVPTDGGKKFHDNKKCRGMYDPRKIARRNAEKLGLDDCGICY
;
A
#
# COMPACT_ATOMS: atom_id res chain seq x y z
N MET A 1 -13.55 35.61 -52.72
CA MET A 1 -14.27 34.48 -52.13
C MET A 1 -13.46 34.01 -50.94
N LYS A 2 -13.78 34.62 -49.81
CA LYS A 2 -13.17 34.38 -48.50
C LYS A 2 -14.15 33.57 -47.71
N ARG A 3 -13.71 32.54 -47.00
CA ARG A 3 -14.33 31.81 -45.90
C ARG A 3 -14.17 30.31 -46.13
N LEU A 4 -13.24 29.75 -45.38
CA LEU A 4 -13.27 28.36 -44.91
C LEU A 4 -11.86 27.92 -44.41
N ILE A 5 -11.33 28.59 -43.39
CA ILE A 5 -10.25 28.04 -42.56
C ILE A 5 -10.53 28.57 -41.15
N ALA A 6 -11.34 27.90 -40.40
CA ALA A 6 -11.46 28.11 -38.98
C ALA A 6 -12.38 27.03 -38.37
N ILE A 7 -12.00 25.80 -38.36
CA ILE A 7 -12.51 24.77 -37.45
C ILE A 7 -11.54 23.58 -37.57
N LEU A 8 -10.42 23.66 -36.94
CA LEU A 8 -9.60 22.47 -36.61
C LEU A 8 -8.51 22.80 -35.55
N LEU A 9 -8.93 23.38 -34.44
CA LEU A 9 -8.03 23.61 -33.30
C LEU A 9 -8.82 23.60 -31.99
N MET A 10 -9.66 22.59 -31.80
CA MET A 10 -10.25 22.28 -30.51
C MET A 10 -10.42 20.78 -30.38
N GLY A 11 -9.37 20.09 -30.03
CA GLY A 11 -9.43 18.63 -29.88
C GLY A 11 -8.19 18.00 -29.30
N ILE A 12 -7.28 18.77 -28.73
CA ILE A 12 -6.11 18.19 -28.06
C ILE A 12 -5.91 18.94 -26.75
N CYS A 13 -6.76 18.68 -25.78
CA CYS A 13 -6.49 19.08 -24.40
C CYS A 13 -7.42 18.34 -23.44
N MET A 14 -7.38 17.04 -23.40
CA MET A 14 -7.98 16.22 -22.32
C MET A 14 -7.32 14.84 -22.19
N ILE A 15 -6.00 14.72 -22.35
CA ILE A 15 -5.30 13.48 -22.03
C ILE A 15 -4.00 13.81 -21.26
N SER A 16 -4.08 14.68 -20.27
CA SER A 16 -2.87 15.09 -19.55
C SER A 16 -2.97 14.95 -18.02
N SER A 17 -4.06 14.44 -17.49
CA SER A 17 -4.21 14.34 -16.05
C SER A 17 -4.09 12.92 -15.47
N ALA A 18 -4.05 11.90 -16.33
CA ALA A 18 -3.90 10.51 -15.87
C ALA A 18 -2.43 10.04 -15.82
N PHE A 19 -1.52 10.70 -16.54
CA PHE A 19 -0.10 10.30 -16.56
C PHE A 19 0.72 10.88 -15.41
N SER A 20 0.25 11.95 -14.78
CA SER A 20 0.97 12.59 -13.67
C SER A 20 0.84 11.85 -12.34
N ALA A 21 -0.16 10.98 -12.20
CA ALA A 21 -0.34 10.20 -10.99
C ALA A 21 0.57 8.96 -10.93
N ILE A 22 1.00 8.44 -12.09
CA ILE A 22 1.86 7.24 -12.16
C ILE A 22 3.33 7.58 -11.88
N GLU A 23 3.80 8.77 -12.24
CA GLU A 23 5.19 9.17 -11.98
C GLU A 23 5.47 9.49 -10.50
N VAL A 24 4.45 9.83 -9.72
CA VAL A 24 4.61 10.13 -8.29
C VAL A 24 4.80 8.86 -7.45
N TYR A 25 4.41 7.70 -7.97
CA TYR A 25 4.55 6.42 -7.27
C TYR A 25 5.88 5.72 -7.50
N THR A 26 6.69 6.14 -8.47
CA THR A 26 7.95 5.48 -8.84
C THR A 26 9.20 6.13 -8.24
N GLU A 27 9.09 7.31 -7.65
CA GLU A 27 10.19 7.95 -6.94
C GLU A 27 9.97 7.90 -5.44
N ARG A 28 10.59 6.91 -4.84
CA ARG A 28 11.05 6.84 -3.46
C ARG A 28 10.46 7.83 -2.47
N GLY A 29 9.83 7.27 -1.52
CA GLY A 29 9.49 7.99 -0.30
C GLY A 29 8.34 8.88 -0.64
N CYS A 30 7.22 8.40 -0.34
CA CYS A 30 6.06 9.19 -0.19
C CYS A 30 6.45 10.43 0.62
N ASP A 31 6.71 11.55 -0.06
CA ASP A 31 6.58 12.87 0.51
C ASP A 31 5.08 13.07 0.74
N CYS A 32 4.54 12.21 1.60
CA CYS A 32 3.16 12.24 1.97
C CYS A 32 2.93 13.54 2.72
N ASN A 33 2.62 14.58 1.99
CA ASN A 33 1.97 15.75 2.52
C ASN A 33 0.64 15.29 3.11
N GLU A 34 0.72 14.80 4.31
CA GLU A 34 -0.29 14.66 5.36
C GLU A 34 -1.71 14.20 5.02
N GLN A 35 -2.09 14.04 3.77
CA GLN A 35 -3.41 13.59 3.37
C GLN A 35 -3.34 12.25 2.65
N LEU A 36 -3.38 11.17 3.43
CA LEU A 36 -3.72 9.81 2.97
C LEU A 36 -2.74 9.13 1.99
N CYS A 37 -1.49 9.46 2.02
CA CYS A 37 -0.53 8.58 1.41
C CYS A 37 -0.10 7.52 2.44
N ILE A 38 -0.67 6.38 2.32
CA ILE A 38 -0.24 5.21 3.06
C ILE A 38 0.90 4.61 2.25
N CYS A 39 2.14 4.82 2.71
CA CYS A 39 3.32 4.32 2.02
C CYS A 39 3.58 2.88 2.39
N TYR A 40 3.84 2.05 1.42
CA TYR A 40 3.67 0.64 1.51
C TYR A 40 4.91 -0.15 1.21
N MET A 41 4.78 -1.46 1.38
CA MET A 41 5.82 -2.41 1.06
C MET A 41 5.96 -2.55 -0.44
N GLN A 42 7.19 -2.57 -0.91
CA GLN A 42 7.58 -2.65 -2.31
C GLN A 42 8.83 -3.50 -2.46
N LEU A 43 9.20 -3.75 -3.70
CA LEU A 43 10.39 -4.51 -4.06
C LEU A 43 11.64 -4.02 -3.29
N GLY A 44 12.32 -4.97 -2.66
CA GLY A 44 13.52 -4.73 -1.85
C GLY A 44 13.27 -4.39 -0.39
N ASP A 45 12.03 -4.19 0.06
CA ASP A 45 11.73 -4.04 1.47
C ASP A 45 11.98 -5.35 2.22
N GLU A 46 12.38 -5.28 3.48
CA GLU A 46 12.72 -6.43 4.32
C GLU A 46 12.10 -6.34 5.71
N GLY A 47 12.13 -7.46 6.40
CA GLY A 47 11.84 -7.51 7.82
C GLY A 47 10.54 -8.19 8.21
N THR A 48 10.20 -8.08 9.50
CA THR A 48 9.04 -8.79 10.08
C THR A 48 7.71 -8.43 9.44
N PRO A 49 7.39 -7.17 9.11
CA PRO A 49 6.16 -6.85 8.43
C PRO A 49 6.07 -7.49 7.04
N VAL A 50 7.17 -7.49 6.26
CA VAL A 50 7.23 -8.16 4.95
C VAL A 50 7.02 -9.66 5.11
N LYS A 51 7.66 -10.28 6.10
CA LYS A 51 7.45 -11.70 6.40
C LYS A 51 6.01 -12.03 6.73
N ALA A 52 5.33 -11.16 7.49
CA ALA A 52 3.91 -11.34 7.81
C ALA A 52 3.02 -11.25 6.57
N VAL A 53 3.31 -10.32 5.66
CA VAL A 53 2.62 -10.21 4.36
C VAL A 53 2.86 -11.45 3.49
N ILE A 54 4.09 -11.93 3.40
CA ILE A 54 4.44 -13.16 2.67
C ILE A 54 3.63 -14.34 3.24
N SER A 55 3.54 -14.47 4.56
CA SER A 55 2.70 -15.49 5.20
C SER A 55 1.23 -15.36 4.80
N ALA A 56 0.68 -14.15 4.82
CA ALA A 56 -0.71 -13.90 4.42
C ALA A 56 -0.95 -14.24 2.94
N LEU A 57 -0.02 -13.92 2.05
CA LEU A 57 -0.09 -14.28 0.62
C LEU A 57 -0.05 -15.80 0.41
N LYS A 58 0.80 -16.51 1.16
CA LYS A 58 0.87 -17.98 1.15
C LYS A 58 -0.43 -18.61 1.64
N ASP A 59 -0.95 -18.17 2.76
CA ASP A 59 -2.19 -18.68 3.35
C ASP A 59 -3.39 -18.52 2.41
N LYS A 60 -3.35 -17.52 1.56
CA LYS A 60 -4.36 -17.25 0.53
C LYS A 60 -4.07 -17.91 -0.81
N GLY A 61 -2.94 -18.61 -0.96
CA GLY A 61 -2.56 -19.35 -2.17
C GLY A 61 -2.02 -18.47 -3.30
N TYR A 62 -1.55 -17.26 -3.01
CA TYR A 62 -0.92 -16.38 -4.00
C TYR A 62 0.60 -16.62 -4.13
N LEU A 63 1.21 -17.24 -3.13
CA LEU A 63 2.61 -17.66 -3.14
C LEU A 63 2.72 -19.15 -2.81
N SER A 64 3.75 -19.82 -3.35
CA SER A 64 4.07 -21.20 -2.99
C SER A 64 5.03 -21.24 -1.79
N ASP A 65 6.31 -21.39 -1.96
CA ASP A 65 7.25 -21.61 -0.87
C ASP A 65 8.36 -20.55 -0.86
N ILE A 66 8.10 -19.40 -0.27
CA ILE A 66 9.15 -18.40 0.00
C ILE A 66 9.46 -18.40 1.49
N ILE A 67 10.73 -18.52 1.84
CA ILE A 67 11.21 -18.61 3.23
C ILE A 67 11.80 -17.27 3.68
N ASP A 68 12.10 -16.39 2.73
CA ASP A 68 12.76 -15.11 2.99
C ASP A 68 11.79 -14.05 3.53
N ALA A 69 12.33 -13.07 4.23
CA ALA A 69 11.59 -11.90 4.75
C ALA A 69 11.76 -10.68 3.85
N THR A 70 12.13 -10.89 2.59
CA THR A 70 12.38 -9.86 1.58
C THR A 70 11.24 -9.79 0.58
N TYR A 71 10.83 -8.59 0.23
CA TYR A 71 9.86 -8.33 -0.82
C TYR A 71 10.55 -8.51 -2.18
N THR A 72 10.45 -9.71 -2.73
CA THR A 72 11.08 -10.10 -4.00
C THR A 72 10.15 -9.86 -5.19
N ASP A 73 10.65 -10.09 -6.41
CA ASP A 73 9.83 -10.03 -7.63
C ASP A 73 8.64 -11.00 -7.56
N GLU A 74 8.80 -12.17 -6.94
CA GLU A 74 7.71 -13.14 -6.78
C GLU A 74 6.62 -12.62 -5.82
N VAL A 75 7.02 -11.89 -4.78
CA VAL A 75 6.08 -11.23 -3.87
C VAL A 75 5.35 -10.09 -4.58
N GLU A 76 6.07 -9.31 -5.38
CA GLU A 76 5.48 -8.25 -6.21
C GLU A 76 4.44 -8.81 -7.18
N ASP A 77 4.76 -9.89 -7.86
CA ASP A 77 3.83 -10.57 -8.77
C ASP A 77 2.62 -11.15 -8.04
N ALA A 78 2.81 -11.71 -6.85
CA ALA A 78 1.71 -12.18 -6.01
C ALA A 78 0.78 -11.02 -5.60
N VAL A 79 1.35 -9.86 -5.25
CA VAL A 79 0.58 -8.65 -4.95
C VAL A 79 -0.19 -8.16 -6.18
N ARG A 80 0.42 -8.13 -7.38
CA ARG A 80 -0.29 -7.83 -8.64
C ARG A 80 -1.47 -8.78 -8.86
N ASN A 81 -1.32 -10.05 -8.52
CA ASN A 81 -2.42 -11.03 -8.62
C ASN A 81 -3.56 -10.73 -7.65
N VAL A 82 -3.25 -10.28 -6.43
CA VAL A 82 -4.27 -9.79 -5.49
C VAL A 82 -4.98 -8.56 -6.08
N GLN A 83 -4.22 -7.58 -6.54
CA GLN A 83 -4.76 -6.36 -7.14
C GLN A 83 -5.68 -6.66 -8.33
N ARG A 84 -5.24 -7.52 -9.24
CA ARG A 84 -6.05 -7.95 -10.39
C ARG A 84 -7.35 -8.62 -9.97
N LYS A 85 -7.28 -9.51 -8.98
CA LYS A 85 -8.46 -10.25 -8.49
C LYS A 85 -9.53 -9.31 -7.95
N PHE A 86 -9.13 -8.24 -7.30
CA PHE A 86 -10.04 -7.28 -6.67
C PHE A 86 -10.27 -6.01 -7.50
N GLY A 87 -9.79 -5.97 -8.75
CA GLY A 87 -9.99 -4.84 -9.65
C GLY A 87 -9.24 -3.57 -9.26
N LEU A 88 -8.17 -3.72 -8.49
CA LEU A 88 -7.27 -2.62 -8.12
C LEU A 88 -6.25 -2.35 -9.23
N GLN A 89 -5.59 -1.19 -9.16
CA GLN A 89 -4.47 -0.90 -10.05
C GLN A 89 -3.30 -1.86 -9.77
N GLU A 90 -2.80 -2.54 -10.80
CA GLU A 90 -1.75 -3.55 -10.70
C GLU A 90 -0.36 -2.91 -10.56
N THR A 91 -0.09 -2.24 -9.46
CA THR A 91 1.19 -1.58 -9.19
C THR A 91 2.27 -2.54 -8.72
N GLY A 92 1.88 -3.66 -8.12
CA GLY A 92 2.80 -4.56 -7.41
C GLY A 92 3.21 -4.05 -6.04
N MET A 93 2.84 -2.83 -5.68
CA MET A 93 3.08 -2.28 -4.35
C MET A 93 1.92 -2.67 -3.43
N LEU A 94 2.26 -3.06 -2.21
CA LEU A 94 1.24 -3.39 -1.22
C LEU A 94 0.75 -2.12 -0.54
N ASP A 95 -0.30 -1.54 -1.02
CA ASP A 95 -0.99 -0.41 -0.41
C ASP A 95 -2.06 -0.85 0.61
N ASP A 96 -2.64 0.08 1.35
CA ASP A 96 -3.60 -0.25 2.40
C ASP A 96 -4.85 -0.95 1.84
N ASP A 97 -5.33 -0.51 0.69
CA ASP A 97 -6.46 -1.16 0.05
C ASP A 97 -6.12 -2.58 -0.37
N THR A 98 -4.97 -2.78 -1.01
CA THR A 98 -4.48 -4.12 -1.37
C THR A 98 -4.31 -5.00 -0.13
N LEU A 99 -3.73 -4.45 0.93
CA LEU A 99 -3.54 -5.16 2.19
C LEU A 99 -4.88 -5.47 2.87
N THR A 100 -5.81 -4.52 2.88
CA THR A 100 -7.16 -4.73 3.43
C THR A 100 -7.90 -5.82 2.67
N TYR A 101 -7.88 -5.83 1.35
CA TYR A 101 -8.42 -6.93 0.55
C TYR A 101 -7.73 -8.26 0.83
N LEU A 102 -6.41 -8.27 0.94
CA LEU A 102 -5.66 -9.48 1.27
C LEU A 102 -6.07 -10.06 2.62
N LEU A 103 -6.19 -9.23 3.64
CA LEU A 103 -6.42 -9.67 5.01
C LEU A 103 -7.90 -9.90 5.34
N TRP A 104 -8.80 -9.05 4.82
CA TRP A 104 -10.21 -9.01 5.18
C TRP A 104 -11.14 -9.45 4.05
N GLY A 105 -10.68 -9.42 2.80
CA GLY A 105 -11.46 -9.81 1.62
C GLY A 105 -12.46 -8.75 1.15
N MET A 106 -12.33 -7.51 1.62
CA MET A 106 -13.17 -6.38 1.28
C MET A 106 -12.34 -5.08 1.23
N SER A 107 -12.88 -4.02 0.63
CA SER A 107 -12.23 -2.71 0.61
C SER A 107 -12.17 -2.08 2.02
N SER A 108 -11.33 -1.06 2.17
CA SER A 108 -11.28 -0.27 3.40
C SER A 108 -12.63 0.38 3.70
N GLU A 109 -13.32 0.88 2.68
CA GLU A 109 -14.64 1.51 2.82
C GLU A 109 -15.73 0.51 3.24
N GLU A 110 -15.75 -0.68 2.63
CA GLU A 110 -16.68 -1.75 3.02
C GLU A 110 -16.40 -2.23 4.44
N LEU A 111 -15.14 -2.33 4.83
CA LEU A 111 -14.74 -2.73 6.17
C LEU A 111 -15.15 -1.68 7.23
N ASP A 112 -14.98 -0.39 6.94
CA ASP A 112 -15.40 0.68 7.86
C ASP A 112 -16.91 0.72 8.07
N VAL A 113 -17.69 0.35 7.04
CA VAL A 113 -19.15 0.21 7.17
C VAL A 113 -19.53 -1.05 7.97
N ALA A 114 -18.89 -2.17 7.67
CA ALA A 114 -19.19 -3.46 8.30
C ALA A 114 -18.69 -3.53 9.75
N ARG A 115 -17.58 -2.88 10.04
CA ARG A 115 -16.87 -2.90 11.34
C ARG A 115 -16.42 -1.49 11.75
N PRO A 116 -17.37 -0.61 12.12
CA PRO A 116 -17.04 0.77 12.53
C PRO A 116 -16.16 0.83 13.79
N ASP A 117 -16.10 -0.25 14.56
CA ASP A 117 -15.17 -0.42 15.67
C ASP A 117 -13.70 -0.56 15.23
N LEU A 118 -13.46 -0.90 13.96
CA LEU A 118 -12.14 -0.99 13.34
C LEU A 118 -11.84 0.21 12.42
N THR A 119 -12.43 1.36 12.67
CA THR A 119 -12.20 2.58 11.89
C THR A 119 -10.71 2.81 11.66
N LEU A 120 -10.37 3.31 10.49
CA LEU A 120 -9.00 3.49 10.02
C LEU A 120 -8.18 4.38 10.97
N GLU A 121 -7.47 3.76 11.89
CA GLU A 121 -6.42 4.38 12.69
C GLU A 121 -5.08 4.04 12.05
N VAL A 122 -4.26 5.06 11.77
CA VAL A 122 -2.99 4.89 11.07
C VAL A 122 -1.87 4.75 12.09
N VAL A 123 -1.04 3.74 11.89
CA VAL A 123 0.15 3.47 12.71
C VAL A 123 1.40 3.37 11.82
N TYR A 124 2.56 3.41 12.45
CA TYR A 124 3.86 3.29 11.78
C TYR A 124 4.50 1.94 12.10
N VAL A 125 4.96 1.26 11.06
CA VAL A 125 5.67 -0.02 11.18
C VAL A 125 7.09 0.13 10.64
N PRO A 126 8.11 -0.38 11.33
CA PRO A 126 9.48 -0.35 10.84
C PRO A 126 9.66 -1.35 9.70
N THR A 127 10.48 -1.00 8.71
CA THR A 127 10.85 -1.89 7.60
C THR A 127 12.05 -2.77 7.93
N ASP A 128 12.78 -2.43 8.99
CA ASP A 128 14.03 -3.09 9.43
C ASP A 128 13.85 -4.28 10.39
N GLY A 129 12.68 -4.92 10.35
CA GLY A 129 12.44 -6.17 11.11
C GLY A 129 11.78 -6.01 12.48
N GLY A 130 11.24 -4.85 12.78
CA GLY A 130 10.48 -4.62 14.02
C GLY A 130 9.19 -5.43 14.07
N LYS A 131 8.83 -5.90 15.28
CA LYS A 131 7.60 -6.67 15.54
C LYS A 131 6.46 -5.83 16.09
N LYS A 132 6.64 -4.52 16.15
CA LYS A 132 5.72 -3.59 16.79
C LYS A 132 5.31 -2.49 15.85
N PHE A 133 4.08 -2.06 15.96
CA PHE A 133 3.64 -0.81 15.36
C PHE A 133 3.69 0.33 16.37
N HIS A 134 3.75 1.57 15.88
CA HIS A 134 3.99 2.77 16.67
C HIS A 134 3.00 3.87 16.28
N ASP A 135 2.59 4.64 17.25
CA ASP A 135 1.76 5.83 17.03
C ASP A 135 2.58 7.02 16.48
N ASN A 136 3.89 6.99 16.69
CA ASN A 136 4.80 8.07 16.29
C ASN A 136 5.93 7.53 15.40
N LYS A 137 6.06 8.10 14.19
CA LYS A 137 7.12 7.77 13.22
C LYS A 137 8.56 7.97 13.71
N LYS A 138 8.75 8.75 14.78
CA LYS A 138 10.07 9.02 15.38
C LYS A 138 10.35 8.16 16.60
N CYS A 139 9.45 7.26 16.97
CA CYS A 139 9.64 6.42 18.14
C CYS A 139 10.88 5.53 17.96
N ARG A 140 11.78 5.57 18.95
CA ARG A 140 13.02 4.75 18.99
C ARG A 140 13.92 4.83 17.76
N GLY A 141 13.82 5.91 16.98
CA GLY A 141 14.69 6.09 15.81
C GLY A 141 14.41 5.10 14.68
N MET A 142 13.15 4.70 14.50
CA MET A 142 12.75 3.89 13.34
C MET A 142 13.33 4.48 12.06
N TYR A 143 13.91 3.62 11.25
CA TYR A 143 14.39 3.98 9.93
C TYR A 143 13.28 3.70 8.91
N ASP A 144 13.01 4.68 8.05
CA ASP A 144 12.03 4.60 6.95
C ASP A 144 10.70 3.89 7.32
N PRO A 145 10.00 4.36 8.38
CA PRO A 145 8.78 3.70 8.82
C PRO A 145 7.66 3.83 7.80
N ARG A 146 6.91 2.77 7.61
CA ARG A 146 5.74 2.72 6.73
C ARG A 146 4.47 2.99 7.53
N LYS A 147 3.51 3.66 6.90
CA LYS A 147 2.16 3.80 7.47
C LYS A 147 1.30 2.63 7.03
N ILE A 148 0.53 2.06 7.94
CA ILE A 148 -0.55 1.12 7.63
C ILE A 148 -1.70 1.33 8.60
N ALA A 149 -2.89 0.85 8.25
CA ALA A 149 -4.00 0.85 9.19
C ALA A 149 -3.68 -0.04 10.38
N ARG A 150 -3.98 0.42 11.61
CA ARG A 150 -3.77 -0.34 12.84
C ARG A 150 -4.39 -1.74 12.78
N ARG A 151 -5.64 -1.83 12.32
CA ARG A 151 -6.33 -3.11 12.12
C ARG A 151 -5.53 -4.09 11.24
N ASN A 152 -4.82 -3.57 10.23
CA ASN A 152 -3.98 -4.38 9.36
C ASN A 152 -2.67 -4.77 10.05
N ALA A 153 -2.06 -3.88 10.83
CA ALA A 153 -0.89 -4.21 11.64
C ALA A 153 -1.19 -5.35 12.63
N GLU A 154 -2.30 -5.26 13.34
CA GLU A 154 -2.78 -6.30 14.26
C GLU A 154 -3.09 -7.61 13.52
N LYS A 155 -3.72 -7.54 12.35
CA LYS A 155 -4.02 -8.72 11.52
C LYS A 155 -2.76 -9.40 10.99
N LEU A 156 -1.69 -8.64 10.78
CA LEU A 156 -0.34 -9.15 10.45
C LEU A 156 0.40 -9.72 11.69
N GLY A 157 -0.19 -9.65 12.87
CA GLY A 157 0.42 -10.15 14.10
C GLY A 157 1.52 -9.23 14.66
N LEU A 158 1.46 -7.94 14.35
CA LEU A 158 2.31 -6.95 14.98
C LEU A 158 1.67 -6.47 16.28
N ASP A 159 2.48 -6.26 17.31
CA ASP A 159 2.05 -5.76 18.61
C ASP A 159 2.23 -4.24 18.72
N ASP A 160 1.52 -3.60 19.62
CA ASP A 160 1.71 -2.20 19.94
C ASP A 160 3.05 -1.94 20.66
N CYS A 161 3.57 -0.74 20.50
CA CYS A 161 4.78 -0.30 21.18
C CYS A 161 4.42 0.26 22.57
N GLY A 162 4.77 -0.44 23.64
CA GLY A 162 4.53 0.02 25.02
C GLY A 162 5.23 1.31 25.44
N ILE A 163 5.81 2.07 24.49
CA ILE A 163 6.41 3.39 24.74
C ILE A 163 5.54 4.49 24.10
N CYS A 164 4.85 4.18 23.01
CA CYS A 164 3.95 5.10 22.33
C CYS A 164 2.52 5.08 22.90
N TYR A 165 2.18 4.00 23.59
CA TYR A 165 0.86 3.73 24.16
C TYR A 165 0.90 3.62 25.67
#